data_d8bdf029126a86e6ab4d18c5032f9b85
#
_entry.id   d8bdf029126a86e6ab4d18c5032f9b85
#
_cell.length_a   1.000
_cell.length_b   1.000
_cell.length_c   1.000
_cell.angle_alpha   90.00
_cell.angle_beta   90.00
_cell.angle_gamma   90.00
#
_symmetry.space_group_name_H-M   'P 1'
#
loop_
_entity.id
_entity.type
_entity.pdbx_description
1 polymer ?
#
loop_
_entity_poly.entity_id
_entity_poly.type
_entity_poly.pdbx_seq_one_letter_code
_entity_poly.pdbx_strand_id
1 'polypeptide(L)'
;VPGTAAFSERKTVSSLNSFGARQTLEVGNQSYTYYSLEKAAEHLGDISRLPVSLKVLLENLLRHEDGETVTADDIRAIAGWLENRSSDQEIAFRPVRVLMQDFTGVPAVVDLAAMRHAMRELGGDPDKINPLSRVDLVIDHSVQVDQFGTAHAFGVNVEMEMERNKERYQFLRWAQTAFDNLRVVPPGTGICHQVNVEYLARVVWNQDGVVCPDTLVGTDSHTTMVNGLSEIGRAS
;
A
#
# COMPACT_ATOMS: atom_id res chain seq x y z
N VAL A 1 2.50 22.56 4.41
CA VAL A 1 2.56 21.32 3.62
C VAL A 1 3.59 21.52 2.52
N PRO A 2 4.77 20.86 2.54
CA PRO A 2 5.74 20.95 1.45
C PRO A 2 5.25 20.14 0.25
N GLY A 3 5.56 20.67 -0.94
CA GLY A 3 5.06 20.28 -2.24
C GLY A 3 5.11 18.80 -2.58
N THR A 4 4.12 18.38 -3.33
CA THR A 4 4.03 17.14 -4.07
C THR A 4 5.25 16.99 -4.97
N ALA A 5 6.18 16.11 -4.57
CA ALA A 5 7.22 15.64 -5.48
C ALA A 5 6.53 14.94 -6.66
N ALA A 6 6.86 15.34 -7.88
CA ALA A 6 6.39 14.68 -9.09
C ALA A 6 6.94 13.26 -9.10
N PHE A 7 6.04 12.28 -9.11
CA PHE A 7 6.40 10.88 -9.26
C PHE A 7 6.92 10.63 -10.68
N SER A 8 8.04 9.93 -10.78
CA SER A 8 8.60 9.44 -12.05
C SER A 8 7.53 8.63 -12.79
N GLU A 9 7.26 9.00 -14.04
CA GLU A 9 6.33 8.28 -14.92
C GLU A 9 6.78 6.83 -15.11
N ARG A 10 6.23 5.92 -14.31
CA ARG A 10 6.18 4.51 -14.71
C ARG A 10 5.11 4.39 -15.78
N LYS A 11 5.45 3.80 -16.93
CA LYS A 11 4.43 3.30 -17.86
C LYS A 11 3.53 2.36 -17.07
N THR A 12 2.36 2.84 -16.68
CA THR A 12 1.28 1.97 -16.20
C THR A 12 1.01 0.98 -17.34
N VAL A 13 1.29 -0.29 -17.09
CA VAL A 13 0.86 -1.34 -18.01
C VAL A 13 -0.66 -1.24 -18.04
N SER A 14 -1.21 -0.83 -19.16
CA SER A 14 -2.66 -0.72 -19.32
C SER A 14 -3.22 -2.14 -19.22
N SER A 15 -4.20 -2.36 -18.35
CA SER A 15 -4.93 -3.62 -18.26
C SER A 15 -5.39 -4.09 -19.63
N LEU A 16 -5.35 -5.41 -19.89
CA LEU A 16 -5.90 -6.05 -21.10
C LEU A 16 -7.40 -5.80 -21.22
N ASN A 17 -8.08 -5.56 -20.10
CA ASN A 17 -9.51 -5.26 -20.04
C ASN A 17 -10.40 -6.32 -20.73
N SER A 18 -10.06 -7.59 -20.55
CA SER A 18 -10.75 -8.71 -21.21
C SER A 18 -12.25 -8.80 -20.88
N PHE A 19 -12.66 -8.19 -19.77
CA PHE A 19 -14.06 -8.17 -19.29
C PHE A 19 -14.76 -6.83 -19.54
N GLY A 20 -14.20 -5.93 -20.36
CA GLY A 20 -14.83 -4.65 -20.70
C GLY A 20 -15.06 -3.72 -19.50
N ALA A 21 -14.39 -3.96 -18.38
CA ALA A 21 -14.64 -3.27 -17.11
C ALA A 21 -14.17 -1.81 -17.09
N ARG A 22 -13.20 -1.44 -17.93
CA ARG A 22 -12.65 -0.09 -18.00
C ARG A 22 -13.67 0.91 -18.47
N GLN A 23 -13.98 1.90 -17.65
CA GLN A 23 -14.98 2.95 -17.89
C GLN A 23 -14.42 4.33 -17.57
N THR A 24 -15.11 5.35 -18.01
CA THR A 24 -14.79 6.75 -17.73
C THR A 24 -15.80 7.32 -16.75
N LEU A 25 -15.32 8.03 -15.74
CA LEU A 25 -16.10 8.77 -14.74
C LEU A 25 -15.84 10.26 -14.91
N GLU A 26 -16.88 11.02 -15.22
CA GLU A 26 -16.80 12.47 -15.29
C GLU A 26 -17.18 13.08 -13.93
N VAL A 27 -16.30 13.88 -13.35
CA VAL A 27 -16.53 14.58 -12.08
C VAL A 27 -16.21 16.07 -12.29
N GLY A 28 -17.23 16.90 -12.41
CA GLY A 28 -17.06 18.30 -12.77
C GLY A 28 -16.41 18.44 -14.15
N ASN A 29 -15.23 19.06 -14.21
CA ASN A 29 -14.47 19.25 -15.45
C ASN A 29 -13.32 18.25 -15.62
N GLN A 30 -13.30 17.20 -14.82
CA GLN A 30 -12.23 16.18 -14.84
C GLN A 30 -12.80 14.82 -15.22
N SER A 31 -12.03 14.08 -16.01
CA SER A 31 -12.33 12.73 -16.48
C SER A 31 -11.37 11.74 -15.85
N TYR A 32 -11.89 10.67 -15.29
CA TYR A 32 -11.13 9.61 -14.62
C TYR A 32 -11.45 8.26 -15.24
N THR A 33 -10.46 7.37 -15.26
CA THR A 33 -10.67 5.96 -15.58
C THR A 33 -10.98 5.19 -14.29
N TYR A 34 -11.93 4.26 -14.35
CA TYR A 34 -12.20 3.29 -13.28
C TYR A 34 -12.58 1.93 -13.86
N TYR A 35 -12.60 0.89 -13.03
CA TYR A 35 -12.97 -0.46 -13.45
C TYR A 35 -14.32 -0.82 -12.83
N SER A 36 -15.34 -0.88 -13.67
CA SER A 36 -16.73 -1.11 -13.28
C SER A 36 -17.00 -2.59 -13.06
N LEU A 37 -17.40 -2.96 -11.84
CA LEU A 37 -17.87 -4.31 -11.54
C LEU A 37 -19.18 -4.63 -12.25
N GLU A 38 -20.05 -3.64 -12.46
CA GLU A 38 -21.29 -3.80 -13.19
C GLU A 38 -21.03 -4.20 -14.65
N LYS A 39 -20.05 -3.56 -15.29
CA LYS A 39 -19.63 -3.94 -16.64
C LYS A 39 -18.95 -5.31 -16.69
N ALA A 40 -18.11 -5.60 -15.71
CA ALA A 40 -17.50 -6.93 -15.62
C ALA A 40 -18.55 -8.05 -15.45
N ALA A 41 -19.65 -7.79 -14.76
CA ALA A 41 -20.74 -8.74 -14.56
C ALA A 41 -21.40 -9.19 -15.87
N GLU A 42 -21.36 -8.38 -16.93
CA GLU A 42 -21.87 -8.76 -18.26
C GLU A 42 -21.15 -10.02 -18.82
N HIS A 43 -19.91 -10.25 -18.36
CA HIS A 43 -19.07 -11.38 -18.77
C HIS A 43 -18.86 -12.43 -17.67
N LEU A 44 -18.98 -12.04 -16.39
CA LEU A 44 -18.73 -12.88 -15.22
C LEU A 44 -20.00 -13.48 -14.60
N GLY A 45 -21.19 -13.03 -15.05
CA GLY A 45 -22.46 -13.38 -14.43
C GLY A 45 -22.78 -12.51 -13.22
N ASP A 46 -23.79 -12.90 -12.43
CA ASP A 46 -24.25 -12.12 -11.29
C ASP A 46 -23.27 -12.18 -10.12
N ILE A 47 -22.45 -11.14 -10.00
CA ILE A 47 -21.50 -10.92 -8.90
C ILE A 47 -22.05 -10.00 -7.80
N SER A 48 -23.34 -9.64 -7.84
CA SER A 48 -23.95 -8.70 -6.88
C SER A 48 -23.83 -9.18 -5.43
N ARG A 49 -23.88 -10.50 -5.22
CA ARG A 49 -23.82 -11.16 -3.91
C ARG A 49 -22.40 -11.43 -3.41
N LEU A 50 -21.35 -11.08 -4.15
CA LEU A 50 -19.99 -11.18 -3.63
C LEU A 50 -19.84 -10.31 -2.37
N PRO A 51 -19.15 -10.79 -1.34
CA PRO A 51 -18.71 -9.95 -0.21
C PRO A 51 -17.97 -8.69 -0.70
N VAL A 52 -18.10 -7.60 0.03
CA VAL A 52 -17.45 -6.33 -0.35
C VAL A 52 -15.95 -6.49 -0.51
N SER A 53 -15.30 -7.26 0.39
CA SER A 53 -13.87 -7.57 0.29
C SER A 53 -13.49 -8.25 -1.03
N LEU A 54 -14.27 -9.24 -1.47
CA LEU A 54 -14.03 -9.90 -2.76
C LEU A 54 -14.35 -8.99 -3.97
N LYS A 55 -15.28 -8.05 -3.83
CA LYS A 55 -15.51 -7.01 -4.86
C LYS A 55 -14.30 -6.09 -5.02
N VAL A 56 -13.66 -5.72 -3.90
CA VAL A 56 -12.43 -4.91 -3.93
C VAL A 56 -11.28 -5.68 -4.56
N LEU A 57 -11.11 -6.98 -4.23
CA LEU A 57 -10.13 -7.84 -4.87
C LEU A 57 -10.41 -8.00 -6.37
N LEU A 58 -11.66 -8.20 -6.76
CA LEU A 58 -12.05 -8.32 -8.16
C LEU A 58 -11.72 -7.04 -8.95
N GLU A 59 -12.04 -5.86 -8.41
CA GLU A 59 -11.65 -4.58 -9.02
C GLU A 59 -10.13 -4.49 -9.21
N ASN A 60 -9.36 -4.90 -8.20
CA ASN A 60 -7.92 -4.89 -8.26
C ASN A 60 -7.37 -5.77 -9.39
N LEU A 61 -7.88 -7.00 -9.52
CA LEU A 61 -7.47 -7.90 -10.61
C LEU A 61 -7.86 -7.34 -11.98
N LEU A 62 -9.08 -6.83 -12.15
CA LEU A 62 -9.53 -6.22 -13.41
C LEU A 62 -8.62 -5.06 -13.81
N ARG A 63 -8.17 -4.26 -12.87
CA ARG A 63 -7.30 -3.11 -13.10
C ARG A 63 -5.88 -3.51 -13.45
N HIS A 64 -5.41 -4.65 -12.97
CA HIS A 64 -4.04 -5.13 -13.14
C HIS A 64 -3.90 -6.34 -14.07
N GLU A 65 -4.94 -6.71 -14.79
CA GLU A 65 -4.91 -7.82 -15.75
C GLU A 65 -3.82 -7.59 -16.80
N ASP A 66 -2.79 -8.44 -16.80
CA ASP A 66 -1.66 -8.37 -17.73
C ASP A 66 -1.47 -9.66 -18.55
N GLY A 67 -2.23 -10.71 -18.23
CA GLY A 67 -2.17 -12.02 -18.88
C GLY A 67 -1.00 -12.90 -18.41
N GLU A 68 -0.15 -12.40 -17.52
CA GLU A 68 1.02 -13.10 -16.98
C GLU A 68 0.89 -13.30 -15.48
N THR A 69 0.82 -12.20 -14.71
CA THR A 69 0.72 -12.23 -13.24
C THR A 69 -0.72 -12.15 -12.77
N VAL A 70 -1.58 -11.48 -13.52
CA VAL A 70 -3.03 -11.43 -13.33
C VAL A 70 -3.70 -11.85 -14.63
N THR A 71 -4.30 -13.02 -14.60
CA THR A 71 -4.94 -13.64 -15.74
C THR A 71 -6.46 -13.52 -15.70
N ALA A 72 -7.12 -13.77 -16.84
CA ALA A 72 -8.57 -13.85 -16.90
C ALA A 72 -9.13 -14.99 -16.00
N ASP A 73 -8.36 -16.04 -15.76
CA ASP A 73 -8.78 -17.16 -14.91
C ASP A 73 -8.76 -16.78 -13.43
N ASP A 74 -7.81 -15.95 -12.99
CA ASP A 74 -7.80 -15.39 -11.64
C ASP A 74 -9.04 -14.53 -11.37
N ILE A 75 -9.44 -13.74 -12.35
CA ILE A 75 -10.64 -12.90 -12.29
C ILE A 75 -11.90 -13.79 -12.20
N ARG A 76 -11.99 -14.85 -13.02
CA ARG A 76 -13.10 -15.81 -12.99
C ARG A 76 -13.15 -16.58 -11.66
N ALA A 77 -12.00 -16.90 -11.06
CA ALA A 77 -11.94 -17.60 -9.78
C ALA A 77 -12.58 -16.79 -8.64
N ILE A 78 -12.41 -15.46 -8.61
CA ILE A 78 -13.11 -14.60 -7.65
C ILE A 78 -14.63 -14.63 -7.86
N ALA A 79 -15.10 -14.55 -9.09
CA ALA A 79 -16.54 -14.65 -9.39
C ALA A 79 -17.11 -16.02 -9.01
N GLY A 80 -16.38 -17.09 -9.31
CA GLY A 80 -16.75 -18.47 -8.98
C GLY A 80 -16.83 -18.80 -7.50
N TRP A 81 -16.25 -17.96 -6.62
CA TRP A 81 -16.36 -18.13 -5.17
C TRP A 81 -17.82 -18.16 -4.68
N LEU A 82 -18.75 -17.54 -5.39
CA LEU A 82 -20.19 -17.56 -5.04
C LEU A 82 -20.78 -18.96 -5.02
N GLU A 83 -20.28 -19.87 -5.83
CA GLU A 83 -20.78 -21.24 -5.94
C GLU A 83 -20.28 -22.11 -4.76
N ASN A 84 -18.98 -22.06 -4.49
CA ASN A 84 -18.32 -22.97 -3.56
C ASN A 84 -18.00 -22.37 -2.19
N ARG A 85 -18.05 -21.05 -2.04
CA ARG A 85 -17.64 -20.31 -0.85
C ARG A 85 -16.19 -20.54 -0.43
N SER A 86 -15.37 -21.04 -1.36
CA SER A 86 -13.94 -21.30 -1.20
C SER A 86 -13.25 -21.18 -2.55
N SER A 87 -11.94 -21.00 -2.53
CA SER A 87 -11.08 -21.06 -3.72
C SER A 87 -9.69 -21.49 -3.27
N ASP A 88 -9.06 -22.37 -4.04
CA ASP A 88 -7.65 -22.75 -3.89
C ASP A 88 -6.74 -21.97 -4.87
N GLN A 89 -7.33 -21.05 -5.65
CA GLN A 89 -6.58 -20.22 -6.60
C GLN A 89 -5.82 -19.14 -5.86
N GLU A 90 -4.51 -19.10 -6.05
CA GLU A 90 -3.68 -17.97 -5.66
C GLU A 90 -3.87 -16.80 -6.62
N ILE A 91 -3.89 -15.60 -6.11
CA ILE A 91 -4.06 -14.37 -6.90
C ILE A 91 -2.92 -13.39 -6.62
N ALA A 92 -2.49 -12.67 -7.64
CA ALA A 92 -1.51 -11.58 -7.50
C ALA A 92 -2.23 -10.27 -7.14
N PHE A 93 -2.38 -10.02 -5.83
CA PHE A 93 -2.97 -8.79 -5.33
C PHE A 93 -1.94 -7.65 -5.29
N ARG A 94 -2.30 -6.48 -5.83
CA ARG A 94 -1.45 -5.28 -5.85
C ARG A 94 -2.09 -4.16 -5.03
N PRO A 95 -1.75 -4.01 -3.74
CA PRO A 95 -2.31 -2.96 -2.91
C PRO A 95 -1.89 -1.58 -3.42
N VAL A 96 -2.73 -0.59 -3.19
CA VAL A 96 -2.42 0.82 -3.49
C VAL A 96 -1.27 1.31 -2.62
N ARG A 97 -1.20 0.82 -1.38
CA ARG A 97 -0.16 1.16 -0.42
C ARG A 97 0.17 0.01 0.51
N VAL A 98 1.36 0.09 1.11
CA VAL A 98 1.84 -0.80 2.16
C VAL A 98 2.04 0.02 3.42
N LEU A 99 1.49 -0.43 4.54
CA LEU A 99 1.69 0.17 5.85
C LEU A 99 2.71 -0.64 6.63
N MET A 100 3.75 0.02 7.13
CA MET A 100 4.78 -0.59 7.94
C MET A 100 4.88 0.12 9.29
N GLN A 101 5.09 -0.64 10.34
CA GLN A 101 5.61 -0.10 11.60
C GLN A 101 7.15 -0.25 11.63
N ASP A 102 7.81 0.38 12.57
CA ASP A 102 9.28 0.50 12.54
C ASP A 102 10.03 -0.82 12.82
N PHE A 103 9.48 -1.78 13.57
CA PHE A 103 10.16 -3.06 13.81
C PHE A 103 10.19 -3.96 12.57
N THR A 104 9.15 -3.92 11.75
CA THR A 104 9.09 -4.70 10.50
C THR A 104 9.55 -3.90 9.30
N GLY A 105 9.32 -2.59 9.31
CA GLY A 105 9.63 -1.71 8.20
C GLY A 105 11.11 -1.38 8.05
N VAL A 106 11.84 -1.15 9.15
CA VAL A 106 13.28 -0.85 9.07
C VAL A 106 14.07 -1.99 8.42
N PRO A 107 13.89 -3.27 8.79
CA PRO A 107 14.53 -4.38 8.07
C PRO A 107 14.20 -4.41 6.58
N ALA A 108 12.93 -4.21 6.21
CA ALA A 108 12.52 -4.19 4.79
C ALA A 108 13.23 -3.06 4.00
N VAL A 109 13.39 -1.89 4.61
CA VAL A 109 14.15 -0.78 3.99
C VAL A 109 15.64 -1.09 3.89
N VAL A 110 16.20 -1.80 4.87
CA VAL A 110 17.60 -2.30 4.82
C VAL A 110 17.78 -3.26 3.65
N ASP A 111 16.84 -4.16 3.42
CA ASP A 111 16.89 -5.08 2.28
C ASP A 111 16.85 -4.32 0.93
N LEU A 112 16.01 -3.31 0.80
CA LEU A 112 15.99 -2.44 -0.38
C LEU A 112 17.35 -1.72 -0.59
N ALA A 113 17.97 -1.25 0.49
CA ALA A 113 19.29 -0.63 0.44
C ALA A 113 20.38 -1.65 0.02
N ALA A 114 20.33 -2.87 0.54
CA ALA A 114 21.22 -3.96 0.13
C ALA A 114 21.02 -4.34 -1.33
N MET A 115 19.79 -4.38 -1.83
CA MET A 115 19.50 -4.61 -3.25
C MET A 115 20.09 -3.50 -4.14
N ARG A 116 20.04 -2.24 -3.75
CA ARG A 116 20.71 -1.13 -4.48
C ARG A 116 22.21 -1.32 -4.51
N HIS A 117 22.81 -1.73 -3.40
CA HIS A 117 24.23 -2.00 -3.32
C HIS A 117 24.62 -3.14 -4.29
N ALA A 118 23.94 -4.28 -4.24
CA ALA A 118 24.15 -5.41 -5.14
C ALA A 118 23.95 -5.03 -6.62
N MET A 119 22.91 -4.26 -6.94
CA MET A 119 22.65 -3.76 -8.29
C MET A 119 23.85 -2.96 -8.81
N ARG A 120 24.43 -2.09 -8.01
CA ARG A 120 25.61 -1.30 -8.37
C ARG A 120 26.83 -2.18 -8.58
N GLU A 121 27.08 -3.19 -7.73
CA GLU A 121 28.19 -4.13 -7.89
C GLU A 121 28.08 -4.96 -9.18
N LEU A 122 26.85 -5.29 -9.58
CA LEU A 122 26.56 -5.97 -10.84
C LEU A 122 26.61 -5.05 -12.08
N GLY A 123 26.92 -3.77 -11.90
CA GLY A 123 27.00 -2.79 -13.00
C GLY A 123 25.64 -2.31 -13.50
N GLY A 124 24.57 -2.57 -12.76
CA GLY A 124 23.23 -2.08 -13.05
C GLY A 124 22.94 -0.71 -12.43
N ASP A 125 21.76 -0.17 -12.73
CA ASP A 125 21.29 1.10 -12.22
C ASP A 125 20.55 0.91 -10.87
N PRO A 126 21.13 1.36 -9.73
CA PRO A 126 20.53 1.20 -8.42
C PRO A 126 19.21 1.97 -8.25
N ASP A 127 18.96 3.03 -9.02
CA ASP A 127 17.73 3.82 -8.91
C ASP A 127 16.49 3.08 -9.44
N LYS A 128 16.69 1.94 -10.12
CA LYS A 128 15.60 1.01 -10.46
C LYS A 128 15.05 0.26 -9.26
N ILE A 129 15.79 0.18 -8.16
CA ILE A 129 15.33 -0.47 -6.93
C ILE A 129 14.56 0.55 -6.11
N ASN A 130 13.25 0.41 -6.12
CA ASN A 130 12.30 1.20 -5.34
C ASN A 130 11.13 0.30 -4.89
N PRO A 131 10.41 0.64 -3.83
CA PRO A 131 9.14 -0.03 -3.52
C PRO A 131 8.19 0.03 -4.72
N LEU A 132 7.57 -1.10 -5.06
CA LEU A 132 6.64 -1.17 -6.19
C LEU A 132 5.31 -0.46 -5.88
N SER A 133 4.84 -0.56 -4.66
CA SER A 133 3.70 0.18 -4.13
C SER A 133 4.20 1.30 -3.22
N ARG A 134 3.35 2.28 -2.97
CA ARG A 134 3.61 3.31 -1.97
C ARG A 134 3.75 2.69 -0.59
N VAL A 135 4.78 3.05 0.15
CA VAL A 135 5.04 2.61 1.51
C VAL A 135 4.88 3.80 2.47
N ASP A 136 4.06 3.63 3.49
CA ASP A 136 3.99 4.51 4.65
C ASP A 136 4.56 3.75 5.86
N LEU A 137 5.72 4.15 6.36
CA LEU A 137 6.36 3.58 7.55
C LEU A 137 6.13 4.50 8.74
N VAL A 138 5.46 4.01 9.78
CA VAL A 138 5.15 4.78 11.00
C VAL A 138 6.07 4.33 12.11
N ILE A 139 6.76 5.29 12.75
CA ILE A 139 7.62 5.02 13.91
C ILE A 139 6.76 5.12 15.16
N ASP A 140 6.40 3.98 15.74
CA ASP A 140 5.52 3.92 16.90
C ASP A 140 5.84 2.78 17.88
N HIS A 141 6.15 1.59 17.41
CA HIS A 141 6.34 0.41 18.24
C HIS A 141 7.65 0.40 19.02
N SER A 142 8.66 1.13 18.56
CA SER A 142 9.95 1.27 19.26
C SER A 142 9.95 2.39 20.30
N VAL A 143 8.94 3.24 20.33
CA VAL A 143 8.82 4.36 21.26
C VAL A 143 8.56 3.84 22.67
N GLN A 144 9.39 4.29 23.63
CA GLN A 144 9.32 3.85 25.03
C GLN A 144 9.03 5.03 25.96
N VAL A 145 8.34 4.74 27.06
CA VAL A 145 8.12 5.70 28.15
C VAL A 145 9.10 5.38 29.28
N ASP A 146 10.14 6.19 29.43
CA ASP A 146 11.16 6.03 30.47
C ASP A 146 10.83 6.85 31.73
N GLN A 147 10.18 8.00 31.56
CA GLN A 147 9.75 8.90 32.64
C GLN A 147 8.24 9.11 32.56
N PHE A 148 7.60 9.20 33.73
CA PHE A 148 6.17 9.44 33.83
C PHE A 148 5.79 10.24 35.08
N GLY A 149 4.56 10.76 35.14
CA GLY A 149 3.98 11.39 36.32
C GLY A 149 4.55 12.76 36.67
N THR A 150 5.36 13.37 35.82
CA THR A 150 5.90 14.73 36.04
C THR A 150 5.70 15.61 34.81
N ALA A 151 5.69 16.93 35.01
CA ALA A 151 5.57 17.91 33.93
C ALA A 151 6.73 17.85 32.91
N HIS A 152 7.87 17.32 33.30
CA HIS A 152 9.08 17.23 32.46
C HIS A 152 9.21 15.89 31.73
N ALA A 153 8.40 14.88 32.09
CA ALA A 153 8.51 13.52 31.57
C ALA A 153 8.47 13.47 30.05
N PHE A 154 7.60 14.23 29.40
CA PHE A 154 7.51 14.27 27.95
C PHE A 154 8.83 14.70 27.27
N GLY A 155 9.41 15.82 27.72
CA GLY A 155 10.67 16.33 27.18
C GLY A 155 11.81 15.33 27.33
N VAL A 156 11.95 14.72 28.53
CA VAL A 156 12.97 13.70 28.81
C VAL A 156 12.79 12.48 27.91
N ASN A 157 11.56 11.98 27.76
CA ASN A 157 11.29 10.83 26.88
C ASN A 157 11.64 11.12 25.41
N VAL A 158 11.34 12.32 24.91
CA VAL A 158 11.71 12.73 23.54
C VAL A 158 13.23 12.76 23.35
N GLU A 159 13.97 13.32 24.30
CA GLU A 159 15.43 13.37 24.24
C GLU A 159 16.03 11.95 24.25
N MET A 160 15.59 11.10 25.17
CA MET A 160 16.04 9.70 25.27
C MET A 160 15.70 8.89 24.02
N GLU A 161 14.52 9.10 23.44
CA GLU A 161 14.09 8.45 22.20
C GLU A 161 15.02 8.83 21.03
N MET A 162 15.31 10.12 20.87
CA MET A 162 16.19 10.61 19.81
C MET A 162 17.63 10.17 19.98
N GLU A 163 18.16 10.09 21.20
CA GLU A 163 19.50 9.59 21.49
C GLU A 163 19.60 8.08 21.21
N ARG A 164 18.64 7.30 21.71
CA ARG A 164 18.59 5.83 21.57
C ARG A 164 18.50 5.37 20.12
N ASN A 165 17.72 6.06 19.31
CA ASN A 165 17.39 5.65 17.95
C ASN A 165 18.04 6.53 16.87
N LYS A 166 19.08 7.30 17.21
CA LYS A 166 19.71 8.27 16.31
C LYS A 166 20.13 7.66 14.97
N GLU A 167 20.82 6.52 14.99
CA GLU A 167 21.29 5.86 13.75
C GLU A 167 20.11 5.38 12.89
N ARG A 168 19.09 4.78 13.52
CA ARG A 168 17.86 4.35 12.85
C ARG A 168 17.17 5.51 12.16
N TYR A 169 17.02 6.64 12.84
CA TYR A 169 16.33 7.81 12.30
C TYR A 169 17.14 8.51 11.21
N GLN A 170 18.45 8.52 11.30
CA GLN A 170 19.32 8.98 10.22
C GLN A 170 19.19 8.10 8.98
N PHE A 171 19.15 6.79 9.14
CA PHE A 171 18.94 5.83 8.07
C PHE A 171 17.57 6.02 7.41
N LEU A 172 16.49 6.11 8.18
CA LEU A 172 15.14 6.32 7.64
C LEU A 172 15.00 7.68 6.94
N ARG A 173 15.65 8.73 7.46
CA ARG A 173 15.68 10.03 6.79
C ARG A 173 16.40 9.96 5.44
N TRP A 174 17.52 9.25 5.37
CA TRP A 174 18.18 8.99 4.10
C TRP A 174 17.26 8.20 3.16
N ALA A 175 16.63 7.16 3.64
CA ALA A 175 15.76 6.31 2.85
C ALA A 175 14.62 7.06 2.16
N GLN A 176 13.99 8.02 2.85
CA GLN A 176 12.95 8.87 2.25
C GLN A 176 13.45 9.73 1.08
N THR A 177 14.73 10.04 1.03
CA THR A 177 15.32 10.79 -0.08
C THR A 177 15.87 9.89 -1.17
N ALA A 178 16.20 8.64 -0.82
CA ALA A 178 16.75 7.66 -1.73
C ALA A 178 15.69 6.87 -2.49
N PHE A 179 14.53 6.63 -1.89
CA PHE A 179 13.46 5.83 -2.47
C PHE A 179 12.22 6.69 -2.80
N ASP A 180 11.71 6.58 -4.03
CA ASP A 180 10.61 7.42 -4.51
C ASP A 180 9.27 7.14 -3.81
N ASN A 181 8.99 5.88 -3.49
CA ASN A 181 7.70 5.44 -2.97
C ASN A 181 7.72 5.21 -1.44
N LEU A 182 8.66 5.80 -0.72
CA LEU A 182 8.78 5.63 0.73
C LEU A 182 8.51 6.93 1.46
N ARG A 183 7.59 6.90 2.41
CA ARG A 183 7.35 7.97 3.37
C ARG A 183 7.50 7.44 4.79
N VAL A 184 8.16 8.21 5.66
CA VAL A 184 8.31 7.89 7.07
C VAL A 184 7.54 8.90 7.90
N VAL A 185 6.67 8.42 8.77
CA VAL A 185 5.96 9.21 9.78
C VAL A 185 6.80 9.20 11.05
N PRO A 186 7.19 10.37 11.57
CA PRO A 186 8.11 10.46 12.71
C PRO A 186 7.48 9.96 14.02
N PRO A 187 8.31 9.65 15.04
CA PRO A 187 7.82 9.24 16.35
C PRO A 187 6.99 10.35 17.01
N GLY A 188 6.09 9.95 17.91
CA GLY A 188 5.22 10.86 18.65
C GLY A 188 3.96 11.31 17.87
N THR A 189 3.73 10.78 16.67
CA THR A 189 2.55 11.11 15.86
C THR A 189 1.33 10.26 16.26
N GLY A 190 1.52 9.07 16.78
CA GLY A 190 0.49 8.11 17.20
C GLY A 190 0.75 6.70 16.68
N ILE A 191 -0.12 5.78 17.02
CA ILE A 191 -0.05 4.38 16.62
C ILE A 191 -0.29 4.26 15.10
N CYS A 192 0.41 3.35 14.41
CA CYS A 192 0.40 3.24 12.95
C CYS A 192 -1.02 3.13 12.37
N HIS A 193 -1.90 2.32 12.95
CA HIS A 193 -3.26 2.19 12.46
C HIS A 193 -4.12 3.43 12.73
N GLN A 194 -3.89 4.14 13.84
CA GLN A 194 -4.56 5.40 14.13
C GLN A 194 -4.12 6.50 13.15
N VAL A 195 -2.82 6.68 12.97
CA VAL A 195 -2.26 7.62 11.98
C VAL A 195 -2.69 7.25 10.56
N ASN A 196 -2.72 5.93 10.23
CA ASN A 196 -3.19 5.44 8.96
C ASN A 196 -4.64 5.84 8.70
N VAL A 197 -5.54 5.63 9.66
CA VAL A 197 -6.96 5.95 9.51
C VAL A 197 -7.21 7.46 9.45
N GLU A 198 -6.54 8.23 10.30
CA GLU A 198 -6.84 9.66 10.45
C GLU A 198 -6.15 10.54 9.39
N TYR A 199 -4.94 10.18 8.96
CA TYR A 199 -4.08 11.07 8.16
C TYR A 199 -3.60 10.48 6.84
N LEU A 200 -3.51 9.16 6.71
CA LEU A 200 -2.95 8.50 5.53
C LEU A 200 -4.01 7.90 4.63
N ALA A 201 -5.06 7.33 5.21
CA ALA A 201 -6.11 6.63 4.48
C ALA A 201 -6.94 7.59 3.62
N ARG A 202 -7.37 7.06 2.47
CA ARG A 202 -8.30 7.73 1.56
C ARG A 202 -9.34 6.70 1.12
N VAL A 203 -10.56 7.11 0.95
CA VAL A 203 -11.60 6.19 0.46
C VAL A 203 -11.33 5.82 -1.00
N VAL A 204 -10.86 6.79 -1.78
CA VAL A 204 -10.55 6.63 -3.21
C VAL A 204 -9.17 7.22 -3.49
N TRP A 205 -8.35 6.48 -4.19
CA TRP A 205 -7.09 6.93 -4.73
C TRP A 205 -7.22 7.29 -6.20
N ASN A 206 -6.52 8.34 -6.61
CA ASN A 206 -6.26 8.68 -8.00
C ASN A 206 -4.79 8.40 -8.28
N GLN A 207 -4.52 7.44 -9.14
CA GLN A 207 -3.20 7.07 -9.63
C GLN A 207 -3.15 7.38 -11.13
N ASP A 208 -2.58 8.53 -11.47
CA ASP A 208 -2.40 8.99 -12.86
C ASP A 208 -3.69 8.98 -13.70
N GLY A 209 -4.79 9.43 -13.11
CA GLY A 209 -6.10 9.47 -13.76
C GLY A 209 -6.93 8.19 -13.63
N VAL A 210 -6.38 7.14 -13.03
CA VAL A 210 -7.12 5.92 -12.66
C VAL A 210 -7.57 6.01 -11.22
N VAL A 211 -8.85 5.93 -10.97
CA VAL A 211 -9.44 5.95 -9.62
C VAL A 211 -9.79 4.54 -9.16
N CYS A 212 -9.44 4.24 -7.92
CA CYS A 212 -9.67 2.92 -7.32
C CYS A 212 -9.88 3.03 -5.81
N PRO A 213 -10.48 2.01 -5.15
CA PRO A 213 -10.58 1.95 -3.71
C PRO A 213 -9.22 2.00 -3.02
N ASP A 214 -9.14 2.61 -1.83
CA ASP A 214 -7.96 2.49 -0.99
C ASP A 214 -7.82 1.04 -0.53
N THR A 215 -6.68 0.44 -0.84
CA THR A 215 -6.34 -0.93 -0.45
C THR A 215 -4.96 -0.95 0.19
N LEU A 216 -4.84 -1.69 1.28
CA LEU A 216 -3.64 -1.71 2.09
C LEU A 216 -3.25 -3.13 2.45
N VAL A 217 -1.94 -3.39 2.44
CA VAL A 217 -1.31 -4.54 3.10
C VAL A 217 -0.39 -4.02 4.17
N GLY A 218 -0.52 -4.52 5.38
CA GLY A 218 0.37 -4.17 6.50
C GLY A 218 1.38 -5.26 6.79
N THR A 219 2.43 -4.90 7.53
CA THR A 219 3.53 -5.80 7.90
C THR A 219 3.44 -6.29 9.34
N ASP A 220 2.39 -5.96 10.07
CA ASP A 220 2.20 -6.38 11.46
C ASP A 220 0.88 -7.13 11.70
N SER A 221 0.75 -7.74 12.88
CA SER A 221 -0.42 -8.53 13.24
C SER A 221 -1.68 -7.69 13.51
N HIS A 222 -1.54 -6.41 13.75
CA HIS A 222 -2.65 -5.49 14.06
C HIS A 222 -3.34 -4.97 12.79
N THR A 223 -2.73 -5.11 11.61
CA THR A 223 -3.28 -4.63 10.34
C THR A 223 -4.69 -5.15 10.09
N THR A 224 -4.94 -6.42 10.35
CA THR A 224 -6.24 -7.05 10.14
C THR A 224 -7.33 -6.58 11.11
N MET A 225 -6.98 -5.82 12.12
CA MET A 225 -7.93 -5.25 13.08
C MET A 225 -8.61 -3.98 12.55
N VAL A 226 -8.06 -3.36 11.52
CA VAL A 226 -8.58 -2.12 10.90
C VAL A 226 -9.04 -2.42 9.48
N ASN A 227 -10.11 -3.20 9.34
CA ASN A 227 -10.61 -3.65 8.04
C ASN A 227 -11.60 -2.69 7.37
N GLY A 228 -12.04 -1.64 8.04
CA GLY A 228 -13.02 -0.68 7.53
C GLY A 228 -12.56 0.15 6.35
N LEU A 229 -11.25 0.22 6.09
CA LEU A 229 -10.64 0.92 4.97
C LEU A 229 -9.87 -0.02 4.05
N SER A 230 -10.38 -1.24 3.87
CA SER A 230 -9.80 -2.25 2.96
C SER A 230 -8.36 -2.65 3.32
N GLU A 231 -8.06 -2.78 4.61
CA GLU A 231 -6.87 -3.46 5.07
C GLU A 231 -7.07 -4.97 4.86
N ILE A 232 -6.53 -5.50 3.78
CA ILE A 232 -6.84 -6.85 3.26
C ILE A 232 -5.85 -7.90 3.74
N GLY A 233 -5.03 -7.60 4.64
CA GLY A 233 -4.17 -8.63 5.15
C GLY A 233 -2.82 -8.14 5.63
N ARG A 234 -2.05 -9.11 6.05
CA ARG A 234 -0.72 -8.94 6.56
C ARG A 234 0.24 -9.73 5.66
N ALA A 235 1.36 -9.12 5.29
CA ALA A 235 2.48 -9.85 4.73
C ALA A 235 3.11 -10.70 5.85
N SER A 236 3.29 -11.97 5.63
CA SER A 236 3.95 -12.91 6.55
C SER A 236 5.42 -13.04 6.20
#